data_6e33a0542764107083ab357409c7c3af
#
_entry.id   6e33a0542764107083ab357409c7c3af
#
_cell.length_a   1.000
_cell.length_b   1.000
_cell.length_c   1.000
_cell.angle_alpha   90.00
_cell.angle_beta   90.00
_cell.angle_gamma   90.00
#
_symmetry.space_group_name_H-M   'P 1'
#
loop_
_entity.id
_entity.type
_entity.pdbx_description
1 polymer ?
#
loop_
_entity_poly.entity_id
_entity_poly.type
_entity_poly.pdbx_seq_one_letter_code
_entity_poly.pdbx_strand_id
1 'polypeptide(L)'
;MAKVLLLGGSGLIGRELLRLLQLDPRVSRIVAPSRRPLPPGNKLINPLGANLTSLVVALDEPIDLLFCCLGTTRKEAGSAEAFRAVDYDLVVDCAKAAKELGARHCLAVSANGADAHSRFLYNRTKGDMEQALMHQGWTLLTLVRPSLLVGKRHPPRLLEQLSAPLFKLLPGKWKAIDSDVVAKALQEQAFNAGLGGVTVLESDQIAASIEEL
;
A
#
# COMPACT_ATOMS: atom_id res chain seq x y z
N MET A 1 -10.11 -10.83 16.32
CA MET A 1 -10.21 -10.71 14.85
C MET A 1 -10.14 -9.23 14.48
N ALA A 2 -9.28 -8.87 13.54
CA ALA A 2 -8.97 -7.49 13.20
C ALA A 2 -10.00 -6.85 12.25
N LYS A 3 -10.26 -5.55 12.45
CA LYS A 3 -10.94 -4.67 11.52
C LYS A 3 -9.89 -3.90 10.72
N VAL A 4 -9.96 -3.99 9.43
CA VAL A 4 -8.94 -3.49 8.50
C VAL A 4 -9.49 -2.32 7.69
N LEU A 5 -8.73 -1.24 7.59
CA LEU A 5 -8.89 -0.20 6.57
C LEU A 5 -7.94 -0.49 5.42
N LEU A 6 -8.48 -0.67 4.21
CA LEU A 6 -7.71 -0.89 2.99
C LEU A 6 -7.89 0.27 2.03
N LEU A 7 -6.84 1.03 1.83
CA LEU A 7 -6.80 2.09 0.83
C LEU A 7 -6.13 1.60 -0.47
N GLY A 8 -6.69 1.97 -1.60
CA GLY A 8 -6.17 1.52 -2.91
C GLY A 8 -6.58 0.11 -3.32
N GLY A 9 -7.69 -0.43 -2.79
CA GLY A 9 -8.21 -1.79 -3.07
C GLY A 9 -8.48 -2.10 -4.54
N SER A 10 -8.55 -1.11 -5.43
CA SER A 10 -8.67 -1.30 -6.89
C SER A 10 -7.33 -1.38 -7.63
N GLY A 11 -6.21 -1.09 -6.96
CA GLY A 11 -4.85 -1.17 -7.53
C GLY A 11 -4.34 -2.60 -7.67
N LEU A 12 -3.15 -2.77 -8.26
CA LEU A 12 -2.53 -4.11 -8.44
C LEU A 12 -2.38 -4.85 -7.12
N ILE A 13 -1.64 -4.27 -6.19
CA ILE A 13 -1.37 -4.87 -4.87
C ILE A 13 -2.67 -4.91 -4.05
N GLY A 14 -3.42 -3.79 -3.99
CA GLY A 14 -4.61 -3.69 -3.16
C GLY A 14 -5.71 -4.68 -3.52
N ARG A 15 -5.88 -5.03 -4.79
CA ARG A 15 -6.85 -6.03 -5.23
C ARG A 15 -6.46 -7.44 -4.78
N GLU A 16 -5.19 -7.81 -4.90
CA GLU A 16 -4.71 -9.10 -4.41
C GLU A 16 -4.78 -9.16 -2.88
N LEU A 17 -4.42 -8.08 -2.21
CA LEU A 17 -4.52 -7.98 -0.75
C LEU A 17 -5.98 -8.06 -0.28
N LEU A 18 -6.92 -7.39 -0.96
CA LEU A 18 -8.35 -7.51 -0.66
C LEU A 18 -8.83 -8.97 -0.73
N ARG A 19 -8.41 -9.70 -1.77
CA ARG A 19 -8.74 -11.13 -1.94
C ARG A 19 -8.19 -11.97 -0.78
N LEU A 20 -6.93 -11.75 -0.39
CA LEU A 20 -6.29 -12.47 0.71
C LEU A 20 -6.97 -12.16 2.05
N LEU A 21 -7.23 -10.90 2.36
CA LEU A 21 -7.87 -10.48 3.61
C LEU A 21 -9.30 -11.01 3.75
N GLN A 22 -10.05 -11.16 2.66
CA GLN A 22 -11.38 -11.77 2.70
C GLN A 22 -11.34 -13.25 3.12
N LEU A 23 -10.28 -13.97 2.79
CA LEU A 23 -10.09 -15.37 3.15
C LEU A 23 -9.43 -15.55 4.53
N ASP A 24 -8.79 -14.53 5.08
CA ASP A 24 -8.05 -14.60 6.32
C ASP A 24 -8.97 -14.69 7.55
N PRO A 25 -8.93 -15.78 8.34
CA PRO A 25 -9.77 -15.92 9.53
C PRO A 25 -9.44 -14.90 10.63
N ARG A 26 -8.26 -14.30 10.61
CA ARG A 26 -7.83 -13.25 11.57
C ARG A 26 -8.54 -11.92 11.31
N VAL A 27 -9.17 -11.74 10.12
CA VAL A 27 -9.89 -10.53 9.70
C VAL A 27 -11.39 -10.72 9.85
N SER A 28 -12.04 -9.84 10.62
CA SER A 28 -13.49 -9.83 10.79
C SER A 28 -14.20 -8.89 9.80
N ARG A 29 -13.56 -7.77 9.44
CA ARG A 29 -14.14 -6.72 8.60
C ARG A 29 -13.06 -6.00 7.81
N ILE A 30 -13.41 -5.62 6.58
CA ILE A 30 -12.56 -4.83 5.68
C ILE A 30 -13.36 -3.61 5.25
N VAL A 31 -12.94 -2.43 5.66
CA VAL A 31 -13.47 -1.16 5.15
C VAL A 31 -12.53 -0.68 4.06
N ALA A 32 -13.02 -0.58 2.82
CA ALA A 32 -12.19 -0.21 1.68
C ALA A 32 -12.83 0.94 0.88
N PRO A 33 -12.67 2.20 1.33
CA PRO A 33 -13.16 3.36 0.60
C PRO A 33 -12.56 3.43 -0.80
N SER A 34 -13.37 3.74 -1.80
CA SER A 34 -12.91 3.80 -3.18
C SER A 34 -13.75 4.74 -4.04
N ARG A 35 -13.19 5.13 -5.20
CA ARG A 35 -13.90 5.96 -6.19
C ARG A 35 -14.84 5.16 -7.10
N ARG A 36 -14.64 3.85 -7.19
CA ARG A 36 -15.44 2.93 -8.00
C ARG A 36 -15.72 1.67 -7.20
N PRO A 37 -16.84 0.99 -7.45
CA PRO A 37 -17.16 -0.25 -6.76
C PRO A 37 -16.03 -1.28 -6.84
N LEU A 38 -15.76 -1.92 -5.72
CA LEU A 38 -14.88 -3.09 -5.63
C LEU A 38 -15.71 -4.37 -5.77
N PRO A 39 -15.09 -5.49 -6.16
CA PRO A 39 -15.76 -6.78 -6.16
C PRO A 39 -16.37 -7.08 -4.79
N PRO A 40 -17.62 -7.57 -4.72
CA PRO A 40 -18.29 -7.83 -3.44
C PRO A 40 -17.60 -8.94 -2.65
N GLY A 41 -17.77 -8.91 -1.34
CA GLY A 41 -17.25 -9.93 -0.44
C GLY A 41 -17.91 -9.87 0.94
N ASN A 42 -17.96 -10.98 1.63
CA ASN A 42 -18.71 -11.14 2.88
C ASN A 42 -18.20 -10.26 4.03
N LYS A 43 -16.92 -9.90 4.00
CA LYS A 43 -16.29 -9.05 5.04
C LYS A 43 -16.15 -7.60 4.59
N LEU A 44 -16.47 -7.28 3.32
CA LEU A 44 -16.18 -6.00 2.70
C LEU A 44 -17.31 -4.99 2.91
N ILE A 45 -16.94 -3.81 3.42
CA ILE A 45 -17.71 -2.58 3.35
C ILE A 45 -16.95 -1.65 2.42
N ASN A 46 -17.59 -1.18 1.35
CA ASN A 46 -16.97 -0.35 0.34
C ASN A 46 -17.67 1.02 0.20
N PRO A 47 -17.34 2.00 1.06
CA PRO A 47 -17.83 3.36 0.90
C PRO A 47 -17.35 3.97 -0.43
N LEU A 48 -18.26 4.59 -1.17
CA LEU A 48 -17.96 5.18 -2.48
C LEU A 48 -17.96 6.71 -2.41
N GLY A 49 -16.94 7.32 -2.99
CA GLY A 49 -16.84 8.78 -3.09
C GLY A 49 -15.55 9.25 -3.73
N ALA A 50 -15.55 10.51 -4.17
CA ALA A 50 -14.37 11.11 -4.82
C ALA A 50 -13.27 11.48 -3.82
N ASN A 51 -13.65 11.92 -2.60
CA ASN A 51 -12.71 12.31 -1.54
C ASN A 51 -12.53 11.17 -0.53
N LEU A 52 -11.42 10.44 -0.67
CA LEU A 52 -11.12 9.29 0.20
C LEU A 52 -10.86 9.71 1.65
N THR A 53 -10.20 10.83 1.90
CA THR A 53 -9.96 11.32 3.26
C THR A 53 -11.28 11.58 3.99
N SER A 54 -12.24 12.24 3.33
CA SER A 54 -13.56 12.48 3.91
C SER A 54 -14.32 11.17 4.21
N LEU A 55 -14.17 10.15 3.36
CA LEU A 55 -14.77 8.84 3.61
C LEU A 55 -14.13 8.14 4.82
N VAL A 56 -12.82 8.27 5.02
CA VAL A 56 -12.13 7.70 6.19
C VAL A 56 -12.52 8.43 7.47
N VAL A 57 -12.53 9.77 7.45
CA VAL A 57 -12.94 10.59 8.61
C VAL A 57 -14.40 10.34 9.02
N ALA A 58 -15.26 10.01 8.06
CA ALA A 58 -16.68 9.73 8.32
C ALA A 58 -16.95 8.31 8.86
N LEU A 59 -15.92 7.46 9.02
CA LEU A 59 -16.09 6.16 9.65
C LEU A 59 -16.36 6.34 11.14
N ASP A 60 -17.35 5.61 11.65
CA ASP A 60 -17.79 5.65 13.06
C ASP A 60 -17.39 4.39 13.84
N GLU A 61 -16.59 3.52 13.24
CA GLU A 61 -16.12 2.29 13.84
C GLU A 61 -14.60 2.25 14.03
N PRO A 62 -14.11 1.60 15.10
CA PRO A 62 -12.68 1.47 15.33
C PRO A 62 -12.01 0.59 14.27
N ILE A 63 -10.77 0.96 13.91
CA ILE A 63 -9.91 0.26 12.97
C ILE A 63 -8.68 -0.24 13.72
N ASP A 64 -8.27 -1.47 13.50
CA ASP A 64 -7.07 -2.06 14.12
C ASP A 64 -5.83 -1.89 13.22
N LEU A 65 -5.99 -2.08 11.90
CA LEU A 65 -4.92 -2.13 10.91
C LEU A 65 -5.25 -1.22 9.72
N LEU A 66 -4.25 -0.47 9.26
CA LEU A 66 -4.30 0.28 8.00
C LEU A 66 -3.37 -0.38 6.97
N PHE A 67 -3.92 -0.77 5.82
CA PHE A 67 -3.15 -1.05 4.61
C PHE A 67 -3.30 0.09 3.61
N CYS A 68 -2.21 0.74 3.27
CA CYS A 68 -2.18 1.80 2.28
C CYS A 68 -1.46 1.36 1.01
N CYS A 69 -2.26 0.95 0.01
CA CYS A 69 -1.81 0.58 -1.33
C CYS A 69 -2.10 1.69 -2.35
N LEU A 70 -2.24 2.94 -1.88
CA LEU A 70 -2.40 4.10 -2.74
C LEU A 70 -1.12 4.40 -3.50
N GLY A 71 -1.27 4.83 -4.72
CA GLY A 71 -0.18 5.28 -5.57
C GLY A 71 -0.63 5.49 -7.00
N THR A 72 0.04 6.41 -7.67
CA THR A 72 -0.16 6.70 -9.08
C THR A 72 1.18 6.86 -9.78
N THR A 73 1.17 7.24 -11.03
CA THR A 73 2.37 7.68 -11.75
C THR A 73 2.20 9.13 -12.18
N ARG A 74 3.32 9.84 -12.38
CA ARG A 74 3.26 11.21 -12.92
C ARG A 74 2.47 11.28 -14.21
N LYS A 75 2.57 10.25 -15.07
CA LYS A 75 1.81 10.17 -16.33
C LYS A 75 0.30 10.06 -16.10
N GLU A 76 -0.13 9.26 -15.14
CA GLU A 76 -1.55 9.11 -14.80
C GLU A 76 -2.09 10.32 -14.04
N ALA A 77 -1.29 10.90 -13.17
CA ALA A 77 -1.67 12.10 -12.41
C ALA A 77 -1.74 13.36 -13.29
N GLY A 78 -0.97 13.42 -14.38
CA GLY A 78 -0.94 14.54 -15.31
C GLY A 78 0.05 15.65 -14.94
N SER A 79 0.28 15.92 -13.65
CA SER A 79 1.24 16.92 -13.19
C SER A 79 2.05 16.43 -11.99
N ALA A 80 3.10 17.17 -11.60
CA ALA A 80 3.89 16.90 -10.40
C ALA A 80 3.08 17.13 -9.12
N GLU A 81 2.26 18.17 -9.10
CA GLU A 81 1.39 18.54 -8.00
C GLU A 81 0.31 17.47 -7.79
N ALA A 82 -0.36 17.04 -8.87
CA ALA A 82 -1.37 15.99 -8.80
C ALA A 82 -0.75 14.63 -8.40
N PHE A 83 0.49 14.35 -8.81
CA PHE A 83 1.23 13.18 -8.34
C PHE A 83 1.48 13.25 -6.83
N ARG A 84 1.99 14.38 -6.32
CA ARG A 84 2.23 14.59 -4.89
C ARG A 84 0.93 14.51 -4.07
N ALA A 85 -0.15 15.10 -4.58
CA ALA A 85 -1.47 15.05 -3.93
C ALA A 85 -1.96 13.61 -3.68
N VAL A 86 -1.64 12.66 -4.57
CA VAL A 86 -2.04 11.26 -4.40
C VAL A 86 -1.02 10.46 -3.60
N ASP A 87 0.28 10.57 -3.94
CA ASP A 87 1.35 9.71 -3.41
C ASP A 87 1.96 10.22 -2.09
N TYR A 88 1.59 11.43 -1.67
CA TYR A 88 1.99 12.01 -0.40
C TYR A 88 0.77 12.49 0.40
N ASP A 89 0.10 13.58 -0.02
CA ASP A 89 -0.91 14.24 0.80
C ASP A 89 -2.05 13.28 1.18
N LEU A 90 -2.64 12.61 0.21
CA LEU A 90 -3.74 11.66 0.45
C LEU A 90 -3.32 10.49 1.35
N VAL A 91 -2.11 9.96 1.18
CA VAL A 91 -1.59 8.87 2.03
C VAL A 91 -1.45 9.34 3.47
N VAL A 92 -0.81 10.49 3.68
CA VAL A 92 -0.53 11.05 5.02
C VAL A 92 -1.82 11.41 5.75
N ASP A 93 -2.77 12.05 5.07
CA ASP A 93 -4.06 12.46 5.64
C ASP A 93 -4.92 11.25 6.02
N CYS A 94 -5.03 10.26 5.13
CA CYS A 94 -5.78 9.04 5.43
C CYS A 94 -5.12 8.22 6.55
N ALA A 95 -3.79 8.18 6.60
CA ALA A 95 -3.07 7.50 7.65
C ALA A 95 -3.32 8.16 9.02
N LYS A 96 -3.29 9.51 9.07
CA LYS A 96 -3.64 10.25 10.27
C LYS A 96 -5.06 9.95 10.74
N ALA A 97 -6.03 10.00 9.83
CA ALA A 97 -7.42 9.69 10.15
C ALA A 97 -7.61 8.24 10.64
N ALA A 98 -6.93 7.27 10.02
CA ALA A 98 -6.96 5.88 10.46
C ALA A 98 -6.40 5.70 11.87
N LYS A 99 -5.34 6.44 12.23
CA LYS A 99 -4.76 6.43 13.57
C LYS A 99 -5.74 7.01 14.61
N GLU A 100 -6.47 8.07 14.26
CA GLU A 100 -7.53 8.64 15.10
C GLU A 100 -8.70 7.66 15.33
N LEU A 101 -8.96 6.77 14.38
CA LEU A 101 -9.92 5.66 14.50
C LEU A 101 -9.39 4.47 15.33
N GLY A 102 -8.16 4.56 15.86
CA GLY A 102 -7.56 3.55 16.73
C GLY A 102 -6.59 2.58 16.06
N ALA A 103 -6.31 2.73 14.77
CA ALA A 103 -5.35 1.87 14.06
C ALA A 103 -3.95 1.97 14.70
N ARG A 104 -3.38 0.83 15.05
CA ARG A 104 -2.09 0.74 15.72
C ARG A 104 -0.94 0.36 14.79
N HIS A 105 -1.25 -0.28 13.68
CA HIS A 105 -0.29 -0.69 12.66
C HIS A 105 -0.66 -0.09 11.31
N CYS A 106 0.26 0.67 10.72
CA CYS A 106 0.19 1.18 9.36
C CYS A 106 1.15 0.36 8.47
N LEU A 107 0.62 -0.25 7.43
CA LEU A 107 1.39 -0.94 6.39
C LEU A 107 1.23 -0.17 5.09
N ALA A 108 2.29 0.47 4.63
CA ALA A 108 2.24 1.35 3.46
C ALA A 108 3.16 0.88 2.33
N VAL A 109 2.62 0.89 1.11
CA VAL A 109 3.38 0.63 -0.10
C VAL A 109 4.14 1.89 -0.50
N SER A 110 5.45 1.82 -0.44
CA SER A 110 6.39 2.82 -0.91
C SER A 110 7.00 2.40 -2.28
N ALA A 111 8.26 2.65 -2.49
CA ALA A 111 8.98 2.26 -3.70
C ALA A 111 10.45 2.01 -3.43
N ASN A 112 11.06 1.12 -4.19
CA ASN A 112 12.53 0.98 -4.21
C ASN A 112 13.19 2.31 -4.55
N GLY A 113 14.19 2.70 -3.75
CA GLY A 113 14.89 3.96 -3.87
C GLY A 113 14.12 5.19 -3.35
N ALA A 114 13.09 5.02 -2.51
CA ALA A 114 12.45 6.12 -1.79
C ALA A 114 13.48 6.86 -0.94
N ASP A 115 13.62 8.18 -1.18
CA ASP A 115 14.60 9.04 -0.51
C ASP A 115 14.16 10.50 -0.63
N ALA A 116 13.91 11.15 0.51
CA ALA A 116 13.47 12.55 0.57
C ALA A 116 14.50 13.54 -0.01
N HIS A 117 15.78 13.14 -0.11
CA HIS A 117 16.84 13.95 -0.70
C HIS A 117 17.08 13.67 -2.19
N SER A 118 16.29 12.77 -2.78
CA SER A 118 16.43 12.39 -4.18
C SER A 118 16.16 13.57 -5.13
N ARG A 119 16.97 13.67 -6.19
CA ARG A 119 16.72 14.62 -7.30
C ARG A 119 15.52 14.21 -8.16
N PHE A 120 15.16 12.93 -8.14
CA PHE A 120 14.03 12.41 -8.88
C PHE A 120 12.72 12.60 -8.10
N LEU A 121 11.75 13.29 -8.71
CA LEU A 121 10.47 13.62 -8.09
C LEU A 121 9.78 12.41 -7.45
N TYR A 122 9.74 11.28 -8.17
CA TYR A 122 9.09 10.06 -7.69
C TYR A 122 9.70 9.56 -6.38
N ASN A 123 11.01 9.37 -6.37
CA ASN A 123 11.74 8.87 -5.20
C ASN A 123 11.65 9.85 -4.02
N ARG A 124 11.77 11.16 -4.32
CA ARG A 124 11.64 12.20 -3.29
C ARG A 124 10.25 12.20 -2.66
N THR A 125 9.19 12.16 -3.49
CA THR A 125 7.80 12.13 -2.96
C THR A 125 7.55 10.90 -2.10
N LYS A 126 8.07 9.73 -2.49
CA LYS A 126 7.97 8.51 -1.67
C LYS A 126 8.79 8.62 -0.38
N GLY A 127 9.99 9.16 -0.44
CA GLY A 127 10.80 9.43 0.76
C GLY A 127 10.14 10.42 1.72
N ASP A 128 9.59 11.53 1.19
CA ASP A 128 8.81 12.50 1.99
C ASP A 128 7.62 11.82 2.68
N MET A 129 6.88 10.98 1.96
CA MET A 129 5.74 10.23 2.48
C MET A 129 6.15 9.29 3.62
N GLU A 130 7.22 8.53 3.45
CA GLU A 130 7.76 7.65 4.49
C GLU A 130 8.14 8.43 5.75
N GLN A 131 8.86 9.55 5.60
CA GLN A 131 9.22 10.42 6.73
C GLN A 131 7.98 10.97 7.43
N ALA A 132 6.97 11.42 6.69
CA ALA A 132 5.72 11.92 7.27
C ALA A 132 4.99 10.82 8.07
N LEU A 133 4.93 9.58 7.56
CA LEU A 133 4.35 8.46 8.30
C LEU A 133 5.14 8.12 9.56
N MET A 134 6.48 8.14 9.51
CA MET A 134 7.33 7.94 10.69
C MET A 134 7.07 9.00 11.77
N HIS A 135 6.92 10.28 11.38
CA HIS A 135 6.62 11.37 12.29
C HIS A 135 5.21 11.31 12.93
N GLN A 136 4.29 10.53 12.36
CA GLN A 136 2.98 10.32 12.98
C GLN A 136 3.04 9.47 14.27
N GLY A 137 4.16 8.80 14.56
CA GLY A 137 4.34 8.03 15.80
C GLY A 137 3.42 6.82 15.90
N TRP A 138 3.39 5.97 14.85
CA TRP A 138 2.69 4.69 14.83
C TRP A 138 3.28 3.72 15.86
N THR A 139 2.43 2.92 16.51
CA THR A 139 2.92 1.80 17.35
C THR A 139 3.73 0.83 16.49
N LEU A 140 3.20 0.50 15.30
CA LEU A 140 3.85 -0.31 14.28
C LEU A 140 3.73 0.39 12.93
N LEU A 141 4.83 0.55 12.22
CA LEU A 141 4.86 1.07 10.85
C LEU A 141 5.67 0.12 9.97
N THR A 142 5.03 -0.47 8.98
CA THR A 142 5.70 -1.29 7.96
C THR A 142 5.69 -0.56 6.63
N LEU A 143 6.87 -0.27 6.09
CA LEU A 143 7.07 0.33 4.78
C LEU A 143 7.59 -0.74 3.83
N VAL A 144 6.84 -1.06 2.79
CA VAL A 144 7.30 -1.99 1.77
C VAL A 144 7.76 -1.22 0.54
N ARG A 145 8.97 -1.48 0.09
CA ARG A 145 9.64 -0.80 -1.04
C ARG A 145 9.79 -1.76 -2.24
N PRO A 146 8.68 -2.10 -2.93
CA PRO A 146 8.78 -2.98 -4.08
C PRO A 146 9.58 -2.31 -5.21
N SER A 147 10.27 -3.11 -5.98
CA SER A 147 10.86 -2.74 -7.26
C SER A 147 9.77 -2.60 -8.33
N LEU A 148 10.12 -2.78 -9.60
CA LEU A 148 9.13 -2.77 -10.68
C LEU A 148 8.08 -3.86 -10.46
N LEU A 149 6.82 -3.44 -10.29
CA LEU A 149 5.69 -4.35 -10.10
C LEU A 149 5.28 -5.00 -11.42
N VAL A 150 5.16 -6.32 -11.38
CA VAL A 150 4.58 -7.11 -12.47
C VAL A 150 3.20 -7.60 -12.01
N GLY A 151 2.20 -7.51 -12.91
CA GLY A 151 0.85 -7.99 -12.59
C GLY A 151 -0.14 -7.72 -13.72
N LYS A 152 -1.27 -8.44 -13.71
CA LYS A 152 -2.34 -8.26 -14.72
C LYS A 152 -3.13 -7.00 -14.42
N ARG A 153 -2.85 -5.91 -15.13
CA ARG A 153 -3.66 -4.68 -15.12
C ARG A 153 -4.62 -4.64 -16.30
N HIS A 154 -5.80 -4.11 -16.06
CA HIS A 154 -6.71 -3.71 -17.12
C HIS A 154 -7.05 -2.21 -16.94
N PRO A 155 -6.64 -1.32 -17.87
CA PRO A 155 -5.81 -1.54 -19.05
C PRO A 155 -4.31 -1.72 -18.71
N PRO A 156 -3.58 -2.51 -19.50
CA PRO A 156 -2.15 -2.75 -19.31
C PRO A 156 -1.33 -1.48 -19.57
N ARG A 157 -0.29 -1.25 -18.77
CA ARG A 157 0.71 -0.20 -19.03
C ARG A 157 1.74 -0.74 -20.04
N LEU A 158 1.78 -0.21 -21.26
CA LEU A 158 2.64 -0.66 -22.36
C LEU A 158 4.14 -0.73 -21.98
N LEU A 159 4.63 0.22 -21.18
CA LEU A 159 6.03 0.24 -20.72
C LEU A 159 6.36 -0.89 -19.75
N GLU A 160 5.43 -1.28 -18.88
CA GLU A 160 5.63 -2.41 -17.94
C GLU A 160 5.72 -3.74 -18.70
N GLN A 161 4.96 -3.92 -19.78
CA GLN A 161 4.99 -5.15 -20.59
C GLN A 161 6.28 -5.32 -21.38
N LEU A 162 6.89 -4.23 -21.87
CA LEU A 162 8.12 -4.28 -22.68
C LEU A 162 9.38 -4.40 -21.81
N SER A 163 9.37 -3.83 -20.62
CA SER A 163 10.55 -3.82 -19.74
C SER A 163 10.56 -4.95 -18.68
N ALA A 164 9.41 -5.50 -18.32
CA ALA A 164 9.29 -6.54 -17.28
C ALA A 164 10.20 -7.76 -17.46
N PRO A 165 10.39 -8.34 -18.68
CA PRO A 165 11.29 -9.48 -18.87
C PRO A 165 12.74 -9.14 -18.55
N LEU A 166 13.20 -7.93 -18.89
CA LEU A 166 14.57 -7.48 -18.67
C LEU A 166 14.84 -7.23 -17.17
N PHE A 167 13.87 -6.64 -16.45
CA PHE A 167 13.99 -6.37 -15.02
C PHE A 167 13.86 -7.64 -14.14
N LYS A 168 13.28 -8.72 -14.65
CA LYS A 168 13.29 -10.03 -13.96
C LYS A 168 14.68 -10.67 -13.90
N LEU A 169 15.59 -10.26 -14.77
CA LEU A 169 16.98 -10.74 -14.83
C LEU A 169 17.95 -9.94 -13.95
N LEU A 170 17.51 -8.81 -13.39
CA LEU A 170 18.36 -8.02 -12.51
C LEU A 170 18.46 -8.69 -11.12
N PRO A 171 19.65 -8.69 -10.49
CA PRO A 171 19.85 -9.29 -9.17
C PRO A 171 19.35 -8.39 -8.03
N GLY A 172 19.01 -9.02 -6.87
CA GLY A 172 18.68 -8.34 -5.62
C GLY A 172 17.45 -7.45 -5.71
N LYS A 173 17.50 -6.32 -5.01
CA LYS A 173 16.37 -5.37 -4.86
C LYS A 173 15.86 -4.72 -6.17
N TRP A 174 16.53 -4.92 -7.30
CA TRP A 174 16.13 -4.40 -8.62
C TRP A 174 15.33 -5.42 -9.43
N LYS A 175 15.27 -6.69 -9.00
CA LYS A 175 14.47 -7.73 -9.64
C LYS A 175 13.01 -7.35 -9.57
N ALA A 176 12.32 -7.42 -10.72
CA ALA A 176 10.87 -7.18 -10.75
C ALA A 176 10.13 -8.17 -9.83
N ILE A 177 9.13 -7.67 -9.10
CA ILE A 177 8.37 -8.43 -8.12
C ILE A 177 6.90 -8.51 -8.52
N ASP A 178 6.27 -9.67 -8.32
CA ASP A 178 4.86 -9.86 -8.62
C ASP A 178 3.99 -9.22 -7.52
N SER A 179 2.85 -8.63 -7.91
CA SER A 179 1.96 -7.90 -7.01
C SER A 179 1.32 -8.78 -5.93
N ASP A 180 1.15 -10.08 -6.20
CA ASP A 180 0.63 -11.05 -5.24
C ASP A 180 1.65 -11.37 -4.14
N VAL A 181 2.95 -11.40 -4.47
CA VAL A 181 4.05 -11.56 -3.49
C VAL A 181 4.06 -10.38 -2.53
N VAL A 182 3.94 -9.14 -3.05
CA VAL A 182 3.86 -7.95 -2.18
C VAL A 182 2.61 -7.97 -1.31
N ALA A 183 1.46 -8.39 -1.85
CA ALA A 183 0.22 -8.49 -1.10
C ALA A 183 0.31 -9.53 0.04
N LYS A 184 0.91 -10.70 -0.22
CA LYS A 184 1.18 -11.71 0.80
C LYS A 184 2.10 -11.18 1.90
N ALA A 185 3.21 -10.53 1.53
CA ALA A 185 4.14 -9.96 2.48
C ALA A 185 3.46 -8.92 3.39
N LEU A 186 2.62 -8.05 2.84
CA LEU A 186 1.82 -7.11 3.64
C LEU A 186 0.89 -7.83 4.61
N GLN A 187 0.20 -8.90 4.17
CA GLN A 187 -0.68 -9.68 5.01
C GLN A 187 0.09 -10.33 6.16
N GLU A 188 1.22 -10.98 5.89
CA GLU A 188 2.04 -11.64 6.90
C GLU A 188 2.63 -10.63 7.90
N GLN A 189 3.15 -9.51 7.43
CA GLN A 189 3.66 -8.45 8.30
C GLN A 189 2.58 -7.88 9.23
N ALA A 190 1.32 -7.83 8.80
CA ALA A 190 0.22 -7.32 9.61
C ALA A 190 -0.04 -8.15 10.87
N PHE A 191 0.18 -9.46 10.80
CA PHE A 191 -0.18 -10.39 11.87
C PHE A 191 1.01 -11.05 12.57
N ASN A 192 2.22 -10.91 12.01
CA ASN A 192 3.46 -11.47 12.55
C ASN A 192 4.48 -10.37 12.93
N ALA A 193 4.07 -9.09 12.91
CA ALA A 193 4.94 -7.98 13.32
C ALA A 193 5.33 -8.10 14.80
N GLY A 194 6.55 -7.65 15.12
CA GLY A 194 7.04 -7.55 16.49
C GLY A 194 6.25 -6.60 17.38
N LEU A 195 6.76 -6.32 18.57
CA LEU A 195 6.07 -5.54 19.61
C LEU A 195 5.93 -4.02 19.31
N GLY A 196 6.65 -3.51 18.32
CA GLY A 196 6.59 -2.09 17.96
C GLY A 196 7.73 -1.63 17.05
N GLY A 197 7.62 -0.38 16.56
CA GLY A 197 8.66 0.28 15.80
C GLY A 197 8.40 0.38 14.30
N VAL A 198 9.44 0.75 13.56
CA VAL A 198 9.42 0.93 12.09
C VAL A 198 10.17 -0.23 11.44
N THR A 199 9.49 -0.90 10.51
CA THR A 199 10.08 -1.94 9.67
C THR A 199 10.07 -1.45 8.22
N VAL A 200 11.22 -1.55 7.54
CA VAL A 200 11.32 -1.26 6.10
C VAL A 200 11.72 -2.54 5.40
N LEU A 201 10.94 -2.97 4.43
CA LEU A 201 11.22 -4.15 3.60
C LEU A 201 11.61 -3.72 2.20
N GLU A 202 12.85 -3.95 1.80
CA GLU A 202 13.30 -3.80 0.43
C GLU A 202 12.77 -4.95 -0.45
N SER A 203 12.83 -4.81 -1.75
CA SER A 203 12.18 -5.73 -2.70
C SER A 203 12.65 -7.19 -2.57
N ASP A 204 13.92 -7.43 -2.29
CA ASP A 204 14.48 -8.76 -2.03
C ASP A 204 14.02 -9.34 -0.70
N GLN A 205 13.90 -8.53 0.34
CA GLN A 205 13.35 -8.93 1.64
C GLN A 205 11.86 -9.26 1.56
N ILE A 206 11.08 -8.54 0.74
CA ILE A 206 9.67 -8.84 0.48
C ILE A 206 9.54 -10.25 -0.13
N ALA A 207 10.40 -10.60 -1.09
CA ALA A 207 10.39 -11.93 -1.70
C ALA A 207 10.79 -13.02 -0.69
N ALA A 208 11.88 -12.82 0.05
CA ALA A 208 12.37 -13.77 1.05
C ALA A 208 11.36 -14.05 2.17
N SER A 209 10.64 -13.03 2.64
CA SER A 209 9.63 -13.17 3.72
C SER A 209 8.45 -14.10 3.37
N ILE A 210 8.31 -14.50 2.10
CA ILE A 210 7.25 -15.41 1.63
C ILE A 210 7.80 -16.83 1.35
N GLU A 211 9.09 -16.96 1.09
CA GLU A 211 9.74 -18.25 0.84
C GLU A 211 9.97 -19.05 2.15
N GLU A 212 9.97 -18.38 3.30
CA GLU A 212 10.18 -18.99 4.63
C GLU A 212 8.87 -19.48 5.30
N LEU A 213 7.71 -19.34 4.63
CA LEU A 213 6.38 -19.75 5.11
C LEU A 213 5.91 -21.04 4.44
#